data_207d7b2e313d0b929e8f8899ae5bd460
#
_entry.id   207d7b2e313d0b929e8f8899ae5bd460
#
_cell.length_a   1.000
_cell.length_b   1.000
_cell.length_c   1.000
_cell.angle_alpha   90.00
_cell.angle_beta   90.00
_cell.angle_gamma   90.00
#
_symmetry.space_group_name_H-M   'P 1'
#
loop_
_entity.id
_entity.type
_entity.pdbx_description
1 polymer ?
#
loop_
_entity_poly.entity_id
_entity_poly.type
_entity_poly.pdbx_seq_one_letter_code
_entity_poly.pdbx_strand_id
1 'polypeptide(L)'
;MAQVVAVCISEKKGERKTPVDAVELRENHGIVGDAHAGDWHRQVSLLAQESIDKMVALGLDVTAGDFAENITTSGIDLVNLPVGTRLQVGETLLEVTQIGKECHTRCAIFYQAGDCVMPKEGIFARVINGGVIKPGDGIKIVMI
;
A
#
# COMPACT_ATOMS: atom_id res chain seq x y z
N MET A 1 -3.66 -15.06 -9.44
CA MET A 1 -3.53 -15.25 -7.98
C MET A 1 -3.03 -13.95 -7.35
N ALA A 2 -3.65 -13.54 -6.26
CA ALA A 2 -3.24 -12.31 -5.59
C ALA A 2 -1.91 -12.49 -4.85
N GLN A 3 -1.01 -11.54 -5.03
CA GLN A 3 0.32 -11.63 -4.43
C GLN A 3 0.92 -10.25 -4.17
N VAL A 4 1.93 -10.23 -3.31
CA VAL A 4 2.77 -9.05 -3.06
C VAL A 4 3.80 -8.93 -4.18
N VAL A 5 3.83 -7.77 -4.83
CA VAL A 5 4.82 -7.46 -5.88
C VAL A 5 6.06 -6.81 -5.28
N ALA A 6 5.86 -5.89 -4.35
CA ALA A 6 6.95 -5.15 -3.71
C ALA A 6 6.54 -4.69 -2.31
N VAL A 7 7.53 -4.49 -1.45
CA VAL A 7 7.36 -3.90 -0.12
C VAL A 7 8.30 -2.71 0.01
N CYS A 8 7.78 -1.57 0.47
CA CYS A 8 8.48 -0.29 0.44
C CYS A 8 8.33 0.47 1.73
N ILE A 9 9.37 1.20 2.12
CA ILE A 9 9.38 2.04 3.32
C ILE A 9 9.98 3.41 3.03
N SER A 10 9.67 4.38 3.88
CA SER A 10 10.32 5.69 3.90
C SER A 10 10.51 6.16 5.34
N GLU A 11 11.50 7.02 5.58
CA GLU A 11 11.76 7.58 6.90
C GLU A 11 10.82 8.73 7.23
N LYS A 12 10.29 9.42 6.21
CA LYS A 12 9.44 10.61 6.38
C LYS A 12 8.15 10.45 5.60
N LYS A 13 7.06 11.01 6.14
CA LYS A 13 5.78 11.09 5.46
C LYS A 13 5.87 12.04 4.25
N GLY A 14 5.08 11.76 3.22
CA GLY A 14 5.03 12.58 2.01
C GLY A 14 6.17 12.33 1.03
N GLU A 15 7.07 11.41 1.33
CA GLU A 15 8.16 11.03 0.44
C GLU A 15 7.82 9.76 -0.33
N ARG A 16 8.48 9.59 -1.47
CA ARG A 16 8.47 8.30 -2.18
C ARG A 16 9.10 7.24 -1.29
N LYS A 17 8.54 6.04 -1.34
CA LYS A 17 9.06 4.92 -0.55
C LYS A 17 10.02 4.10 -1.40
N THR A 18 10.99 3.49 -0.73
CA THR A 18 12.04 2.70 -1.39
C THR A 18 11.72 1.21 -1.23
N PRO A 19 11.74 0.42 -2.32
CA PRO A 19 11.60 -1.04 -2.23
C PRO A 19 12.71 -1.66 -1.38
N VAL A 20 12.31 -2.64 -0.56
CA VAL A 20 13.22 -3.42 0.28
C VAL A 20 12.92 -4.90 0.12
N ASP A 21 13.82 -5.77 0.62
CA ASP A 21 13.68 -7.22 0.45
C ASP A 21 12.55 -7.82 1.27
N ALA A 22 12.30 -7.27 2.45
CA ALA A 22 11.24 -7.72 3.34
C ALA A 22 10.93 -6.63 4.36
N VAL A 23 9.73 -6.70 4.94
CA VAL A 23 9.32 -5.78 6.01
C VAL A 23 8.73 -6.58 7.16
N GLU A 24 8.93 -6.08 8.39
CA GLU A 24 8.30 -6.63 9.58
C GLU A 24 7.11 -5.77 9.96
N LEU A 25 5.95 -6.41 10.18
CA LEU A 25 4.74 -5.75 10.65
C LEU A 25 4.51 -6.08 12.12
N ARG A 26 4.09 -5.08 12.90
CA ARG A 26 3.72 -5.26 14.30
C ARG A 26 2.26 -4.91 14.51
N GLU A 27 1.61 -5.69 15.38
CA GLU A 27 0.21 -5.49 15.75
C GLU A 27 -0.01 -4.06 16.23
N ASN A 28 -1.05 -3.43 15.69
CA ASN A 28 -1.46 -2.06 16.00
C ASN A 28 -0.33 -1.03 15.90
N HIS A 29 0.59 -1.25 14.98
CA HIS A 29 1.72 -0.34 14.75
C HIS A 29 1.92 -0.09 13.25
N GLY A 30 2.09 -1.14 12.47
CA GLY A 30 2.39 -1.08 11.04
C GLY A 30 3.76 -1.67 10.74
N ILE A 31 4.43 -1.11 9.74
CA ILE A 31 5.74 -1.59 9.31
C ILE A 31 6.83 -0.94 10.16
N VAL A 32 7.66 -1.76 10.78
CA VAL A 32 8.79 -1.30 11.58
C VAL A 32 9.75 -0.48 10.71
N GLY A 33 10.04 0.74 11.16
CA GLY A 33 10.94 1.65 10.44
C GLY A 33 10.28 2.51 9.38
N ASP A 34 8.97 2.36 9.14
CA ASP A 34 8.26 3.18 8.18
C ASP A 34 7.64 4.42 8.85
N ALA A 35 7.58 5.53 8.07
CA ALA A 35 7.08 6.81 8.57
C ALA A 35 5.61 6.79 8.96
N HIS A 36 4.79 5.91 8.34
CA HIS A 36 3.36 5.81 8.63
C HIS A 36 3.04 4.88 9.80
N ALA A 37 4.03 4.18 10.34
CA ALA A 37 3.81 3.30 11.49
C ALA A 37 3.34 4.12 12.71
N GLY A 38 2.41 3.55 13.48
CA GLY A 38 1.87 4.20 14.66
C GLY A 38 0.48 3.68 14.99
N ASP A 39 -0.06 4.13 16.12
CA ASP A 39 -1.38 3.73 16.59
C ASP A 39 -2.45 4.63 15.94
N TRP A 40 -2.77 4.35 14.70
CA TRP A 40 -3.79 5.05 13.93
C TRP A 40 -4.30 4.16 12.78
N HIS A 41 -5.24 4.67 11.98
CA HIS A 41 -5.90 3.87 10.95
C HIS A 41 -5.11 3.73 9.64
N ARG A 42 -4.04 4.50 9.45
CA ARG A 42 -3.21 4.46 8.22
C ARG A 42 -1.85 3.82 8.47
N GLN A 43 -1.84 2.72 9.19
CA GLN A 43 -0.58 2.04 9.55
C GLN A 43 0.18 1.49 8.35
N VAL A 44 -0.57 0.96 7.36
CA VAL A 44 0.01 0.36 6.15
C VAL A 44 -0.82 0.81 4.95
N SER A 45 -0.15 1.20 3.88
CA SER A 45 -0.81 1.56 2.62
C SER A 45 -0.56 0.49 1.56
N LEU A 46 -1.58 0.21 0.76
CA LEU A 46 -1.53 -0.77 -0.32
C LEU A 46 -1.99 -0.12 -1.62
N LEU A 47 -1.31 -0.45 -2.72
CA LEU A 47 -1.67 0.02 -4.06
C LEU A 47 -1.42 -1.12 -5.06
N ALA A 48 -2.35 -1.32 -5.99
CA ALA A 48 -2.21 -2.36 -7.00
C ALA A 48 -1.15 -1.98 -8.05
N GLN A 49 -0.36 -2.95 -8.49
CA GLN A 49 0.56 -2.77 -9.61
C GLN A 49 -0.22 -2.35 -10.86
N GLU A 50 -1.43 -2.87 -11.04
CA GLU A 50 -2.32 -2.51 -12.15
C GLU A 50 -2.63 -1.01 -12.17
N SER A 51 -2.73 -0.37 -10.99
CA SER A 51 -2.91 1.08 -10.87
C SER A 51 -1.66 1.86 -11.26
N ILE A 52 -0.49 1.35 -10.88
CA ILE A 52 0.80 1.94 -11.28
C ILE A 52 0.95 1.85 -12.80
N ASP A 53 0.57 0.71 -13.39
CA ASP A 53 0.65 0.50 -14.83
C ASP A 53 -0.17 1.51 -15.62
N LYS A 54 -1.29 1.99 -15.09
CA LYS A 54 -2.07 3.06 -15.72
C LYS A 54 -1.26 4.36 -15.84
N MET A 55 -0.47 4.67 -14.83
CA MET A 55 0.38 5.87 -14.83
C MET A 55 1.54 5.72 -15.81
N VAL A 56 2.11 4.52 -15.89
CA VAL A 56 3.14 4.21 -16.91
C VAL A 56 2.57 4.39 -18.32
N ALA A 57 1.34 3.96 -18.56
CA ALA A 57 0.66 4.13 -19.85
C ALA A 57 0.43 5.61 -20.21
N LEU A 58 0.39 6.51 -19.22
CA LEU A 58 0.31 7.95 -19.43
C LEU A 58 1.67 8.60 -19.69
N GLY A 59 2.74 7.82 -19.75
CA GLY A 59 4.09 8.30 -20.06
C GLY A 59 4.96 8.61 -18.86
N LEU A 60 4.52 8.26 -17.63
CA LEU A 60 5.35 8.48 -16.45
C LEU A 60 6.33 7.33 -16.25
N ASP A 61 7.53 7.68 -15.77
CA ASP A 61 8.55 6.72 -15.36
C ASP A 61 8.42 6.49 -13.85
N VAL A 62 7.47 5.64 -13.48
CA VAL A 62 7.16 5.34 -12.07
C VAL A 62 7.14 3.84 -11.84
N THR A 63 7.43 3.45 -10.60
CA THR A 63 7.49 2.06 -10.17
C THR A 63 7.01 1.96 -8.72
N ALA A 64 7.04 0.75 -8.16
CA ALA A 64 6.63 0.49 -6.78
C ALA A 64 7.32 1.43 -5.79
N GLY A 65 6.56 1.98 -4.85
CA GLY A 65 7.02 2.92 -3.84
C GLY A 65 6.92 4.38 -4.25
N ASP A 66 6.85 4.68 -5.54
CA ASP A 66 6.83 6.07 -6.03
C ASP A 66 5.56 6.81 -5.63
N PHE A 67 4.47 6.10 -5.35
CA PHE A 67 3.21 6.67 -4.88
C PHE A 67 3.11 6.68 -3.35
N ALA A 68 4.22 6.43 -2.66
CA ALA A 68 4.31 6.34 -1.20
C ALA A 68 3.50 5.18 -0.63
N GLU A 69 3.24 4.13 -1.41
CA GLU A 69 2.60 2.92 -0.92
C GLU A 69 3.63 2.00 -0.24
N ASN A 70 3.18 1.26 0.79
CA ASN A 70 4.03 0.28 1.48
C ASN A 70 4.03 -1.06 0.77
N ILE A 71 2.86 -1.55 0.36
CA ILE A 71 2.71 -2.87 -0.27
C ILE A 71 2.12 -2.65 -1.66
N THR A 72 2.86 -3.08 -2.67
CA THR A 72 2.38 -3.13 -4.05
C THR A 72 1.84 -4.53 -4.30
N THR A 73 0.61 -4.63 -4.77
CA THR A 73 -0.10 -5.90 -4.96
C THR A 73 -0.39 -6.17 -6.42
N SER A 74 -0.70 -7.43 -6.75
CA SER A 74 -1.27 -7.78 -8.06
C SER A 74 -2.35 -8.84 -7.88
N GLY A 75 -3.29 -8.87 -8.81
CA GLY A 75 -4.34 -9.89 -8.83
C GLY A 75 -5.49 -9.70 -7.84
N ILE A 76 -5.59 -8.53 -7.21
CA ILE A 76 -6.67 -8.23 -6.28
C ILE A 76 -7.19 -6.80 -6.52
N ASP A 77 -8.50 -6.64 -6.52
CA ASP A 77 -9.17 -5.35 -6.70
C ASP A 77 -9.34 -4.67 -5.34
N LEU A 78 -8.32 -3.93 -4.93
CA LEU A 78 -8.26 -3.34 -3.59
C LEU A 78 -9.36 -2.32 -3.34
N VAL A 79 -9.65 -1.45 -4.31
CA VAL A 79 -10.55 -0.30 -4.11
C VAL A 79 -12.00 -0.73 -3.87
N ASN A 80 -12.37 -1.92 -4.28
CA ASN A 80 -13.72 -2.45 -4.10
C ASN A 80 -13.87 -3.30 -2.83
N LEU A 81 -12.83 -3.42 -2.01
CA LEU A 81 -12.91 -4.09 -0.72
C LEU A 81 -13.58 -3.18 0.30
N PRO A 82 -14.64 -3.62 0.99
CA PRO A 82 -15.24 -2.79 2.05
C PRO A 82 -14.26 -2.52 3.19
N VAL A 83 -14.42 -1.36 3.83
CA VAL A 83 -13.72 -1.10 5.10
C VAL A 83 -14.14 -2.18 6.10
N GLY A 84 -13.17 -2.72 6.84
CA GLY A 84 -13.39 -3.84 7.74
C GLY A 84 -13.01 -5.19 7.14
N THR A 85 -12.75 -5.26 5.84
CA THR A 85 -12.27 -6.47 5.18
C THR A 85 -10.93 -6.88 5.78
N ARG A 86 -10.77 -8.16 6.08
CA ARG A 86 -9.50 -8.70 6.56
C ARG A 86 -8.79 -9.47 5.48
N LEU A 87 -7.51 -9.17 5.34
CA LEU A 87 -6.62 -9.77 4.34
C LEU A 87 -5.51 -10.52 5.05
N GLN A 88 -5.29 -11.76 4.68
CA GLN A 88 -4.08 -12.48 5.06
C GLN A 88 -3.03 -12.18 4.00
N VAL A 89 -1.93 -11.55 4.39
CA VAL A 89 -0.82 -11.19 3.51
C VAL A 89 0.43 -11.90 4.05
N GLY A 90 0.87 -12.96 3.34
CA GLY A 90 1.91 -13.82 3.89
C GLY A 90 1.48 -14.41 5.22
N GLU A 91 2.28 -14.18 6.26
CA GLU A 91 1.97 -14.63 7.63
C GLU A 91 1.22 -13.59 8.47
N THR A 92 0.90 -12.41 7.90
CA THR A 92 0.26 -11.32 8.62
C THR A 92 -1.23 -11.25 8.34
N LEU A 93 -1.97 -10.58 9.24
CA LEU A 93 -3.39 -10.28 9.05
C LEU A 93 -3.59 -8.77 9.13
N LEU A 94 -4.19 -8.21 8.08
CA LEU A 94 -4.48 -6.77 7.97
C LEU A 94 -5.99 -6.55 7.89
N GLU A 95 -6.44 -5.39 8.39
CA GLU A 95 -7.84 -4.97 8.27
C GLU A 95 -7.91 -3.64 7.52
N VAL A 96 -8.70 -3.59 6.46
CA VAL A 96 -8.89 -2.38 5.66
C VAL A 96 -9.58 -1.31 6.51
N THR A 97 -8.97 -0.13 6.61
CA THR A 97 -9.47 0.98 7.44
C THR A 97 -9.91 2.19 6.64
N GLN A 98 -9.38 2.35 5.43
CA GLN A 98 -9.70 3.51 4.59
C GLN A 98 -9.47 3.16 3.13
N ILE A 99 -10.35 3.67 2.26
CA ILE A 99 -10.22 3.54 0.80
C ILE A 99 -9.94 4.91 0.23
N GLY A 100 -8.82 5.03 -0.53
CA GLY A 100 -8.36 6.30 -1.04
C GLY A 100 -7.86 7.25 0.05
N LYS A 101 -7.45 8.43 -0.35
CA LYS A 101 -7.07 9.49 0.59
C LYS A 101 -7.30 10.86 -0.02
N GLU A 102 -7.49 11.89 0.82
CA GLU A 102 -7.43 13.26 0.39
C GLU A 102 -5.98 13.70 0.24
N CYS A 103 -5.66 14.33 -0.88
CA CYS A 103 -4.38 15.00 -1.08
C CYS A 103 -4.61 16.50 -1.01
N HIS A 104 -4.22 17.11 0.11
CA HIS A 104 -4.34 18.56 0.29
C HIS A 104 -3.30 19.32 -0.52
N THR A 105 -2.15 18.70 -0.78
CA THR A 105 -1.07 19.27 -1.59
C THR A 105 -0.80 18.32 -2.75
N ARG A 106 -0.90 18.83 -3.97
CA ARG A 106 -0.62 18.03 -5.17
C ARG A 106 0.86 17.74 -5.26
N CYS A 107 1.20 16.46 -5.47
CA CYS A 107 2.58 16.01 -5.59
C CYS A 107 3.11 16.18 -7.02
N ALA A 108 4.41 15.95 -7.20
CA ALA A 108 5.05 16.04 -8.52
C ALA A 108 4.38 15.12 -9.54
N ILE A 109 3.92 13.93 -9.14
CA ILE A 109 3.23 12.99 -10.02
C ILE A 109 1.93 13.58 -10.54
N PHE A 110 1.15 14.24 -9.68
CA PHE A 110 -0.08 14.91 -10.10
C PHE A 110 0.20 15.97 -11.17
N TYR A 111 1.23 16.81 -10.96
CA TYR A 111 1.56 17.86 -11.91
C TYR A 111 2.08 17.33 -13.25
N GLN A 112 2.75 16.17 -13.26
CA GLN A 112 3.22 15.55 -14.50
C GLN A 112 2.08 14.92 -15.31
N ALA A 113 1.16 14.22 -14.65
CA ALA A 113 0.11 13.44 -15.30
C ALA A 113 -1.26 14.12 -15.30
N GLY A 114 -1.45 15.15 -14.46
CA GLY A 114 -2.76 15.76 -14.22
C GLY A 114 -3.61 14.93 -13.26
N ASP A 115 -3.12 13.82 -12.74
CA ASP A 115 -3.84 12.93 -11.83
C ASP A 115 -2.87 12.09 -11.00
N CYS A 116 -3.40 11.42 -9.97
CA CYS A 116 -2.64 10.49 -9.15
C CYS A 116 -3.56 9.35 -8.72
N VAL A 117 -3.09 8.11 -8.86
CA VAL A 117 -3.90 6.92 -8.54
C VAL A 117 -4.04 6.67 -7.04
N MET A 118 -3.09 7.09 -6.21
CA MET A 118 -3.13 6.79 -4.78
C MET A 118 -4.37 7.34 -4.07
N PRO A 119 -4.79 8.61 -4.29
CA PRO A 119 -6.01 9.11 -3.67
C PRO A 119 -7.29 8.38 -4.08
N LYS A 120 -7.32 7.79 -5.27
CA LYS A 120 -8.50 7.14 -5.82
C LYS A 120 -8.48 5.63 -5.64
N GLU A 121 -7.33 4.99 -5.77
CA GLU A 121 -7.19 3.54 -5.89
C GLU A 121 -6.35 2.90 -4.78
N GLY A 122 -5.64 3.70 -3.97
CA GLY A 122 -4.91 3.19 -2.82
C GLY A 122 -5.83 2.92 -1.64
N ILE A 123 -5.42 2.00 -0.78
CA ILE A 123 -6.13 1.72 0.47
C ILE A 123 -5.17 1.75 1.65
N PHE A 124 -5.74 1.84 2.84
CA PHE A 124 -4.99 1.79 4.10
C PHE A 124 -5.54 0.67 4.97
N ALA A 125 -4.67 0.11 5.78
CA ALA A 125 -5.00 -0.98 6.68
C ALA A 125 -4.27 -0.82 8.00
N ARG A 126 -4.78 -1.50 9.03
CA ARG A 126 -4.08 -1.66 10.30
C ARG A 126 -3.65 -3.11 10.45
N VAL A 127 -2.62 -3.34 11.25
CA VAL A 127 -2.08 -4.67 11.48
C VAL A 127 -2.84 -5.33 12.63
N ILE A 128 -3.48 -6.46 12.36
CA ILE A 128 -4.16 -7.27 13.37
C ILE A 128 -3.20 -8.31 13.93
N ASN A 129 -2.47 -9.01 13.05
CA ASN A 129 -1.41 -9.93 13.46
C ASN A 129 -0.14 -9.58 12.69
N GLY A 130 0.97 -9.42 13.41
CA GLY A 130 2.26 -9.08 12.83
C GLY A 130 2.95 -10.27 12.18
N GLY A 131 4.10 -10.00 11.60
CA GLY A 131 4.94 -10.98 10.91
C GLY A 131 5.76 -10.32 9.83
N VAL A 132 6.38 -11.11 8.98
CA VAL A 132 7.22 -10.65 7.88
C VAL A 132 6.49 -10.81 6.56
N ILE A 133 6.55 -9.78 5.73
CA ILE A 133 6.02 -9.79 4.35
C ILE A 133 7.20 -9.56 3.40
N LYS A 134 7.21 -10.29 2.30
CA LYS A 134 8.20 -10.14 1.23
C LYS A 134 7.54 -10.28 -0.14
N PRO A 135 8.18 -9.79 -1.21
CA PRO A 135 7.65 -10.00 -2.56
C PRO A 135 7.42 -11.48 -2.84
N GLY A 136 6.31 -11.78 -3.49
CA GLY A 136 5.90 -13.17 -3.78
C GLY A 136 4.94 -13.76 -2.76
N ASP A 137 4.77 -13.15 -1.61
CA ASP A 137 3.83 -13.64 -0.60
C ASP A 137 2.38 -13.55 -1.14
N GLY A 138 1.58 -14.56 -0.83
CA GLY A 138 0.18 -14.63 -1.25
C GLY A 138 -0.71 -13.69 -0.44
N ILE A 139 -1.82 -13.26 -1.06
CA ILE A 139 -2.83 -12.44 -0.42
C ILE A 139 -4.18 -13.15 -0.52
N LYS A 140 -4.89 -13.25 0.61
CA LYS A 140 -6.23 -13.85 0.67
C LYS A 140 -7.19 -12.95 1.43
N ILE A 141 -8.42 -12.86 0.94
CA ILE A 141 -9.52 -12.24 1.70
C ILE A 141 -10.03 -13.31 2.67
N VAL A 142 -9.96 -13.04 3.97
CA VAL A 142 -10.36 -14.01 5.00
C VAL A 142 -11.65 -13.61 5.73
N MET A 143 -12.04 -12.32 5.64
CA MET A 143 -13.27 -11.84 6.24
C MET A 143 -13.69 -10.52 5.60
N ILE A 144 -14.95 -10.37 5.33
CA ILE A 144 -15.54 -9.14 4.81
C ILE A 144 -16.47 -8.54 5.87
#